data_b3d7d1ed5ded36371ccd2e62f23405bf
#
_entry.id   b3d7d1ed5ded36371ccd2e62f23405bf
#
_cell.length_a   1.000
_cell.length_b   1.000
_cell.length_c   1.000
_cell.angle_alpha   90.00
_cell.angle_beta   90.00
_cell.angle_gamma   90.00
#
_symmetry.space_group_name_H-M   'P 1'
#
loop_
_entity.id
_entity.type
_entity.pdbx_description
1 polymer ?
#
loop_
_entity_poly.entity_id
_entity_poly.type
_entity_poly.pdbx_seq_one_letter_code
_entity_poly.pdbx_strand_id
1 'polypeptide(L)'
;VGIYRELAQEIDLPWHYYMASCWASSTFCMTMIPGSPAIPNLIPIPYLGTDASAAPVLGILSAIFCLFLILIYLWVSVKQSEKKGEGFLPTGALIKDQSIIVDMSMPDIPLWKCLVPSIVILVVLNGPKFAPFVSLAIGCLVAWIIFHNQLQGIKQLFADGAFNALTVCGNVGAIVGFGSVVAASPGFTAIINALDSIPGTDAIKVVVSISIAAGATGSASGGLGLGLEALGDKLLALDLPPAVIHRLATISCGTLDSLPHSGGTFMMLGVGKLTLKNSYKHIFWTCTVIPAIVSVFAILLVNMGILY
;
A
#
# COMPACT_ATOMS: atom_id res chain seq x y z
N VAL A 1 12.21 -2.64 10.29
CA VAL A 1 13.35 -1.73 10.58
C VAL A 1 14.62 -2.53 10.80
N GLY A 2 14.66 -3.47 11.74
CA GLY A 2 15.88 -4.18 12.12
C GLY A 2 16.59 -4.89 10.97
N ILE A 3 15.92 -5.82 10.30
CA ILE A 3 16.53 -6.60 9.20
C ILE A 3 17.06 -5.68 8.09
N TYR A 4 16.27 -4.67 7.70
CA TYR A 4 16.71 -3.74 6.64
C TYR A 4 17.91 -2.91 7.09
N ARG A 5 17.97 -2.52 8.37
CA ARG A 5 19.09 -1.75 8.92
C ARG A 5 20.40 -2.55 8.87
N GLU A 6 20.37 -3.81 9.31
CA GLU A 6 21.54 -4.69 9.28
C GLU A 6 22.06 -4.87 7.86
N LEU A 7 21.15 -5.17 6.92
CA LEU A 7 21.51 -5.27 5.50
C LEU A 7 22.06 -3.95 4.95
N ALA A 8 21.41 -2.83 5.24
CA ALA A 8 21.84 -1.52 4.74
C ALA A 8 23.22 -1.12 5.32
N GLN A 9 23.49 -1.49 6.58
CA GLN A 9 24.77 -1.24 7.21
C GLN A 9 25.89 -2.14 6.63
N GLU A 10 25.58 -3.41 6.36
CA GLU A 10 26.54 -4.37 5.79
C GLU A 10 26.99 -3.99 4.39
N ILE A 11 26.06 -3.52 3.56
CA ILE A 11 26.34 -3.10 2.17
C ILE A 11 26.60 -1.61 2.02
N ASP A 12 26.75 -0.88 3.13
CA ASP A 12 26.93 0.58 3.20
C ASP A 12 25.88 1.38 2.40
N LEU A 13 24.63 0.91 2.40
CA LEU A 13 23.53 1.55 1.69
C LEU A 13 23.03 2.79 2.46
N PRO A 14 22.89 3.97 1.81
CA PRO A 14 22.38 5.16 2.47
C PRO A 14 21.01 4.92 3.10
N TRP A 15 20.90 5.20 4.42
CA TRP A 15 19.69 4.91 5.19
C TRP A 15 18.43 5.65 4.71
N HIS A 16 18.60 6.80 4.08
CA HIS A 16 17.49 7.58 3.57
C HIS A 16 16.67 6.87 2.47
N TYR A 17 17.18 5.80 1.85
CA TYR A 17 16.43 4.95 0.91
C TYR A 17 15.48 3.97 1.62
N TYR A 18 15.65 3.74 2.93
CA TYR A 18 14.84 2.79 3.69
C TYR A 18 13.34 3.01 3.45
N MET A 19 12.88 4.25 3.64
CA MET A 19 11.45 4.54 3.52
C MET A 19 10.94 4.42 2.10
N ALA A 20 11.72 4.88 1.13
CA ALA A 20 11.34 4.81 -0.27
C ALA A 20 11.18 3.35 -0.76
N SER A 21 12.06 2.46 -0.31
CA SER A 21 11.99 1.04 -0.69
C SER A 21 10.86 0.30 0.02
N CYS A 22 10.69 0.51 1.33
CA CYS A 22 9.62 -0.13 2.10
C CYS A 22 8.23 0.36 1.67
N TRP A 23 8.05 1.66 1.47
CA TRP A 23 6.78 2.24 1.06
C TRP A 23 6.43 1.89 -0.38
N ALA A 24 7.42 1.89 -1.28
CA ALA A 24 7.23 1.47 -2.65
C ALA A 24 6.74 0.02 -2.76
N SER A 25 7.29 -0.90 -1.95
CA SER A 25 6.82 -2.28 -1.92
C SER A 25 5.37 -2.37 -1.43
N SER A 26 4.99 -1.55 -0.46
CA SER A 26 3.61 -1.43 0.01
C SER A 26 2.69 -0.93 -1.11
N THR A 27 3.09 0.09 -1.86
CA THR A 27 2.27 0.67 -2.93
C THR A 27 1.87 -0.37 -3.96
N PHE A 28 2.80 -1.08 -4.60
CA PHE A 28 2.42 -2.05 -5.62
C PHE A 28 1.73 -3.30 -5.06
N CYS A 29 2.13 -3.78 -3.87
CA CYS A 29 1.51 -4.95 -3.24
C CYS A 29 0.09 -4.70 -2.76
N MET A 30 -0.18 -3.51 -2.21
CA MET A 30 -1.47 -3.20 -1.59
C MET A 30 -2.52 -2.71 -2.59
N THR A 31 -2.07 -2.00 -3.64
CA THR A 31 -2.99 -1.33 -4.55
C THR A 31 -3.11 -2.01 -5.91
N MET A 32 -2.12 -2.79 -6.35
CA MET A 32 -2.07 -3.31 -7.73
C MET A 32 -2.26 -4.81 -7.82
N ILE A 33 -1.77 -5.61 -6.84
CA ILE A 33 -1.84 -7.08 -6.91
C ILE A 33 -3.27 -7.56 -6.64
N PRO A 34 -3.90 -8.25 -7.62
CA PRO A 34 -5.22 -8.83 -7.43
C PRO A 34 -5.15 -9.96 -6.41
N GLY A 35 -6.25 -10.14 -5.67
CA GLY A 35 -6.34 -11.16 -4.62
C GLY A 35 -5.61 -10.82 -3.33
N SER A 36 -4.96 -9.66 -3.24
CA SER A 36 -4.33 -9.20 -2.01
C SER A 36 -5.36 -8.93 -0.91
N PRO A 37 -5.13 -9.37 0.34
CA PRO A 37 -5.99 -9.05 1.48
C PRO A 37 -5.78 -7.61 2.00
N ALA A 38 -5.08 -6.77 1.25
CA ALA A 38 -4.81 -5.40 1.63
C ALA A 38 -6.07 -4.54 1.61
N ILE A 39 -6.16 -3.61 2.57
CA ILE A 39 -7.34 -2.73 2.75
C ILE A 39 -7.76 -2.03 1.45
N PRO A 40 -6.87 -1.39 0.66
CA PRO A 40 -7.28 -0.75 -0.59
C PRO A 40 -7.94 -1.71 -1.59
N ASN A 41 -7.51 -2.97 -1.63
CA ASN A 41 -8.09 -3.98 -2.53
C ASN A 41 -9.45 -4.52 -2.04
N LEU A 42 -9.81 -4.30 -0.78
CA LEU A 42 -11.07 -4.79 -0.20
C LEU A 42 -12.17 -3.71 -0.15
N ILE A 43 -11.77 -2.44 -0.07
CA ILE A 43 -12.72 -1.30 0.01
C ILE A 43 -13.70 -1.27 -1.17
N PRO A 44 -13.34 -1.47 -2.44
CA PRO A 44 -14.28 -1.36 -3.54
C PRO A 44 -15.33 -2.47 -3.60
N ILE A 45 -15.10 -3.60 -2.92
CA ILE A 45 -15.98 -4.77 -3.00
C ILE A 45 -17.45 -4.45 -2.72
N PRO A 46 -17.81 -3.84 -1.58
CA PRO A 46 -19.22 -3.53 -1.27
C PRO A 46 -19.83 -2.43 -2.15
N TYR A 47 -19.02 -1.51 -2.68
CA TYR A 47 -19.50 -0.42 -3.52
C TYR A 47 -19.74 -0.83 -4.98
N LEU A 48 -18.91 -1.73 -5.50
CA LEU A 48 -18.92 -2.11 -6.90
C LEU A 48 -19.44 -3.53 -7.15
N GLY A 49 -19.77 -4.29 -6.10
CA GLY A 49 -20.25 -5.68 -6.22
C GLY A 49 -19.20 -6.64 -6.81
N THR A 50 -17.91 -6.39 -6.55
CA THR A 50 -16.78 -7.12 -7.10
C THR A 50 -16.14 -8.04 -6.06
N ASP A 51 -14.99 -8.61 -6.38
CA ASP A 51 -14.18 -9.39 -5.44
C ASP A 51 -12.71 -8.93 -5.42
N ALA A 52 -11.91 -9.46 -4.49
CA ALA A 52 -10.52 -9.06 -4.32
C ALA A 52 -9.66 -9.33 -5.56
N SER A 53 -10.05 -10.26 -6.43
CA SER A 53 -9.34 -10.64 -7.66
C SER A 53 -9.82 -9.88 -8.90
N ALA A 54 -10.64 -8.83 -8.74
CA ALA A 54 -11.18 -8.05 -9.85
C ALA A 54 -10.11 -7.61 -10.86
N ALA A 55 -10.39 -7.78 -12.17
CA ALA A 55 -9.53 -7.48 -13.31
C ALA A 55 -8.06 -7.92 -13.10
N PRO A 56 -7.81 -9.24 -13.01
CA PRO A 56 -6.51 -9.76 -12.59
C PRO A 56 -5.40 -9.45 -13.60
N VAL A 57 -5.66 -9.49 -14.89
CA VAL A 57 -4.65 -9.20 -15.92
C VAL A 57 -4.19 -7.75 -15.83
N LEU A 58 -5.14 -6.81 -15.74
CA LEU A 58 -4.84 -5.40 -15.58
C LEU A 58 -4.00 -5.12 -14.33
N GLY A 59 -4.36 -5.77 -13.21
CA GLY A 59 -3.64 -5.64 -11.94
C GLY A 59 -2.22 -6.20 -12.00
N ILE A 60 -2.04 -7.42 -12.55
CA ILE A 60 -0.72 -8.07 -12.66
C ILE A 60 0.21 -7.27 -13.58
N LEU A 61 -0.26 -6.86 -14.76
CA LEU A 61 0.55 -6.06 -15.68
C LEU A 61 0.97 -4.73 -15.06
N SER A 62 0.06 -4.06 -14.36
CA SER A 62 0.35 -2.83 -13.64
C SER A 62 1.35 -3.04 -12.51
N ALA A 63 1.23 -4.13 -11.75
CA ALA A 63 2.16 -4.47 -10.66
C ALA A 63 3.57 -4.76 -11.19
N ILE A 64 3.69 -5.55 -12.27
CA ILE A 64 4.98 -5.85 -12.90
C ILE A 64 5.63 -4.56 -13.42
N PHE A 65 4.86 -3.72 -14.10
CA PHE A 65 5.38 -2.45 -14.61
C PHE A 65 5.79 -1.49 -13.50
N CYS A 66 5.00 -1.40 -12.42
CA CYS A 66 5.34 -0.62 -11.24
C CYS A 66 6.64 -1.11 -10.59
N LEU A 67 6.77 -2.41 -10.34
CA LEU A 67 7.97 -3.02 -9.77
C LEU A 67 9.20 -2.73 -10.63
N PHE A 68 9.08 -2.87 -11.95
CA PHE A 68 10.15 -2.58 -12.90
C PHE A 68 10.64 -1.14 -12.78
N LEU A 69 9.72 -0.16 -12.75
CA LEU A 69 10.07 1.25 -12.61
C LEU A 69 10.68 1.57 -11.25
N ILE A 70 10.17 0.98 -10.16
CA ILE A 70 10.73 1.14 -8.82
C ILE A 70 12.16 0.62 -8.76
N LEU A 71 12.41 -0.58 -9.28
CA LEU A 71 13.74 -1.18 -9.28
C LEU A 71 14.74 -0.34 -10.10
N ILE A 72 14.34 0.14 -11.27
CA ILE A 72 15.19 1.06 -12.08
C ILE A 72 15.49 2.33 -11.30
N TYR A 73 14.47 2.96 -10.73
CA TYR A 73 14.65 4.20 -9.97
C TYR A 73 15.60 4.01 -8.78
N LEU A 74 15.40 2.98 -7.98
CA LEU A 74 16.23 2.68 -6.82
C LEU A 74 17.67 2.35 -7.26
N TRP A 75 17.84 1.53 -8.29
CA TRP A 75 19.14 1.19 -8.83
C TRP A 75 19.94 2.42 -9.31
N VAL A 76 19.29 3.29 -10.09
CA VAL A 76 19.90 4.54 -10.56
C VAL A 76 20.25 5.47 -9.40
N SER A 77 19.33 5.59 -8.43
CA SER A 77 19.52 6.46 -7.28
C SER A 77 20.65 5.99 -6.38
N VAL A 78 20.73 4.69 -6.09
CA VAL A 78 21.83 4.11 -5.30
C VAL A 78 23.16 4.31 -6.01
N LYS A 79 23.25 4.04 -7.31
CA LYS A 79 24.48 4.31 -8.08
C LYS A 79 24.91 5.77 -8.09
N GLN A 80 23.96 6.69 -8.03
CA GLN A 80 24.28 8.12 -7.90
C GLN A 80 24.83 8.45 -6.52
N SER A 81 24.29 7.85 -5.46
CA SER A 81 24.80 8.01 -4.10
C SER A 81 26.20 7.41 -3.93
N GLU A 82 26.45 6.23 -4.48
CA GLU A 82 27.80 5.62 -4.50
C GLU A 82 28.84 6.56 -5.14
N LYS A 83 28.51 7.17 -6.30
CA LYS A 83 29.40 8.14 -6.97
C LYS A 83 29.66 9.41 -6.14
N LYS A 84 28.75 9.76 -5.22
CA LYS A 84 28.92 10.89 -4.31
C LYS A 84 29.62 10.52 -3.01
N GLY A 85 29.94 9.24 -2.81
CA GLY A 85 30.51 8.72 -1.56
C GLY A 85 29.51 8.74 -0.40
N GLU A 86 28.20 8.70 -0.68
CA GLU A 86 27.17 8.61 0.33
C GLU A 86 27.02 7.15 0.75
N GLY A 87 27.13 6.87 2.05
CA GLY A 87 26.95 5.54 2.64
C GLY A 87 25.85 5.54 3.70
N PHE A 88 25.82 4.47 4.49
CA PHE A 88 24.86 4.31 5.60
C PHE A 88 24.89 5.49 6.56
N LEU A 89 26.07 6.04 6.84
CA LEU A 89 26.22 7.26 7.63
C LEU A 89 26.15 8.50 6.71
N PRO A 90 25.70 9.69 7.22
CA PRO A 90 25.28 9.94 8.62
C PRO A 90 23.82 9.60 8.94
N THR A 91 22.98 9.34 7.94
CA THR A 91 21.52 9.18 8.15
C THR A 91 21.16 7.93 8.98
N GLY A 92 21.96 6.86 8.91
CA GLY A 92 21.82 5.67 9.73
C GLY A 92 22.26 5.82 11.20
N ALA A 93 23.01 6.86 11.53
CA ALA A 93 23.50 7.08 12.89
C ALA A 93 22.39 7.35 13.92
N LEU A 94 21.24 7.87 13.47
CA LEU A 94 20.09 8.19 14.33
C LEU A 94 19.36 6.95 14.89
N ILE A 95 19.70 5.75 14.40
CA ILE A 95 18.99 4.50 14.70
C ILE A 95 19.84 3.55 15.57
N LYS A 96 20.83 4.09 16.27
CA LYS A 96 21.82 3.30 17.02
C LYS A 96 21.23 2.32 18.05
N ASP A 97 20.05 2.59 18.61
CA ASP A 97 19.51 1.86 19.77
C ASP A 97 18.39 0.85 19.45
N GLN A 98 18.10 0.60 18.19
CA GLN A 98 17.12 -0.41 17.79
C GLN A 98 17.80 -1.67 17.22
N SER A 99 18.80 -2.19 17.89
CA SER A 99 19.27 -3.54 17.59
C SER A 99 18.14 -4.52 17.96
N ILE A 100 17.56 -5.16 16.96
CA ILE A 100 16.87 -6.42 17.20
C ILE A 100 17.98 -7.35 17.65
N ILE A 101 17.96 -7.71 18.92
CA ILE A 101 18.77 -8.84 19.40
C ILE A 101 18.14 -10.04 18.73
N VAL A 102 18.71 -10.45 17.61
CA VAL A 102 18.37 -11.74 17.00
C VAL A 102 18.91 -12.76 17.98
N ASP A 103 18.03 -13.43 18.69
CA ASP A 103 18.42 -14.54 19.55
C ASP A 103 18.86 -15.69 18.64
N MET A 104 20.17 -15.75 18.39
CA MET A 104 20.81 -16.79 17.58
C MET A 104 20.65 -18.21 18.19
N SER A 105 20.06 -18.32 19.37
CA SER A 105 19.72 -19.59 20.02
C SER A 105 18.38 -20.17 19.51
N MET A 106 17.60 -19.40 18.76
CA MET A 106 16.36 -19.91 18.18
C MET A 106 16.64 -20.93 17.08
N PRO A 107 15.92 -22.06 17.09
CA PRO A 107 16.09 -23.08 16.05
C PRO A 107 15.76 -22.50 14.68
N ASP A 108 16.55 -22.86 13.67
CA ASP A 108 16.32 -22.49 12.28
C ASP A 108 14.93 -22.97 11.83
N ILE A 109 14.08 -22.00 11.50
CA ILE A 109 12.75 -22.27 10.99
C ILE A 109 12.83 -22.29 9.46
N PRO A 110 12.51 -23.39 8.79
CA PRO A 110 12.56 -23.44 7.34
C PRO A 110 11.56 -22.47 6.74
N LEU A 111 12.00 -21.73 5.71
CA LEU A 111 11.25 -20.65 5.05
C LEU A 111 9.84 -21.08 4.62
N TRP A 112 9.68 -22.30 4.15
CA TRP A 112 8.37 -22.80 3.71
C TRP A 112 7.32 -22.79 4.83
N LYS A 113 7.72 -23.08 6.10
CA LYS A 113 6.80 -23.01 7.25
C LYS A 113 6.31 -21.58 7.48
N CYS A 114 7.18 -20.58 7.28
CA CYS A 114 6.81 -19.17 7.43
C CYS A 114 5.83 -18.72 6.34
N LEU A 115 5.89 -19.32 5.15
CA LEU A 115 5.03 -18.96 4.03
C LEU A 115 3.64 -19.60 4.10
N VAL A 116 3.50 -20.76 4.75
CA VAL A 116 2.23 -21.52 4.80
C VAL A 116 1.04 -20.69 5.30
N PRO A 117 1.11 -19.94 6.41
CA PRO A 117 -0.02 -19.12 6.88
C PRO A 117 -0.47 -18.09 5.84
N SER A 118 0.49 -17.42 5.20
CA SER A 118 0.21 -16.43 4.15
C SER A 118 -0.44 -17.05 2.92
N ILE A 119 0.07 -18.21 2.49
CA ILE A 119 -0.52 -18.97 1.35
C ILE A 119 -1.94 -19.40 1.70
N VAL A 120 -2.18 -19.88 2.91
CA VAL A 120 -3.53 -20.29 3.35
C VAL A 120 -4.49 -19.10 3.32
N ILE A 121 -4.08 -17.93 3.80
CA ILE A 121 -4.91 -16.71 3.72
C ILE A 121 -5.28 -16.41 2.26
N LEU A 122 -4.31 -16.42 1.35
CA LEU A 122 -4.55 -16.16 -0.07
C LEU A 122 -5.48 -17.17 -0.71
N VAL A 123 -5.29 -18.46 -0.42
CA VAL A 123 -6.14 -19.55 -0.95
C VAL A 123 -7.58 -19.43 -0.43
N VAL A 124 -7.76 -19.20 0.87
CA VAL A 124 -9.09 -19.10 1.49
C VAL A 124 -9.83 -17.84 1.04
N LEU A 125 -9.13 -16.74 0.87
CA LEU A 125 -9.71 -15.47 0.41
C LEU A 125 -10.15 -15.55 -1.06
N ASN A 126 -9.35 -16.15 -1.93
CA ASN A 126 -9.58 -16.10 -3.38
C ASN A 126 -10.27 -17.36 -3.93
N GLY A 127 -10.11 -18.52 -3.29
CA GLY A 127 -10.75 -19.78 -3.69
C GLY A 127 -12.23 -19.80 -3.28
N PRO A 128 -12.56 -20.13 -2.03
CA PRO A 128 -13.95 -20.14 -1.55
C PRO A 128 -14.51 -18.73 -1.35
N LYS A 129 -13.72 -17.68 -1.53
CA LYS A 129 -14.11 -16.26 -1.40
C LYS A 129 -14.71 -15.94 -0.03
N PHE A 130 -14.12 -16.47 1.04
CA PHE A 130 -14.53 -16.13 2.40
C PHE A 130 -14.28 -14.67 2.71
N ALA A 131 -15.08 -14.15 3.66
CA ALA A 131 -14.87 -12.78 4.14
C ALA A 131 -13.41 -12.59 4.64
N PRO A 132 -12.78 -11.42 4.39
CA PRO A 132 -11.38 -11.19 4.69
C PRO A 132 -10.99 -11.50 6.14
N PHE A 133 -11.86 -11.13 7.11
CA PHE A 133 -11.60 -11.40 8.53
C PHE A 133 -11.60 -12.90 8.85
N VAL A 134 -12.41 -13.72 8.16
CA VAL A 134 -12.41 -15.19 8.31
C VAL A 134 -11.12 -15.77 7.76
N SER A 135 -10.70 -15.32 6.59
CA SER A 135 -9.45 -15.77 5.95
C SER A 135 -8.23 -15.45 6.83
N LEU A 136 -8.20 -14.25 7.42
CA LEU A 136 -7.15 -13.86 8.35
C LEU A 136 -7.19 -14.68 9.64
N ALA A 137 -8.36 -14.93 10.22
CA ALA A 137 -8.51 -15.77 11.41
C ALA A 137 -8.01 -17.19 11.16
N ILE A 138 -8.32 -17.79 10.01
CA ILE A 138 -7.82 -19.11 9.61
C ILE A 138 -6.29 -19.07 9.48
N GLY A 139 -5.72 -18.04 8.86
CA GLY A 139 -4.26 -17.87 8.77
C GLY A 139 -3.58 -17.76 10.12
N CYS A 140 -4.17 -17.03 11.06
CA CYS A 140 -3.69 -16.95 12.45
C CYS A 140 -3.74 -18.30 13.16
N LEU A 141 -4.81 -19.08 12.99
CA LEU A 141 -4.93 -20.42 13.54
C LEU A 141 -3.86 -21.37 12.97
N VAL A 142 -3.63 -21.32 11.66
CA VAL A 142 -2.58 -22.09 11.00
C VAL A 142 -1.20 -21.69 11.51
N ALA A 143 -0.93 -20.39 11.63
CA ALA A 143 0.31 -19.91 12.21
C ALA A 143 0.51 -20.41 13.64
N TRP A 144 -0.53 -20.36 14.46
CA TRP A 144 -0.48 -20.88 15.84
C TRP A 144 -0.20 -22.38 15.88
N ILE A 145 -0.85 -23.19 15.04
CA ILE A 145 -0.62 -24.64 14.97
C ILE A 145 0.84 -24.95 14.56
N ILE A 146 1.36 -24.23 13.55
CA ILE A 146 2.72 -24.49 13.03
C ILE A 146 3.80 -24.06 14.03
N PHE A 147 3.58 -22.94 14.73
CA PHE A 147 4.59 -22.29 15.57
C PHE A 147 4.32 -22.44 17.07
N HIS A 148 3.38 -23.29 17.51
CA HIS A 148 2.99 -23.39 18.92
C HIS A 148 4.15 -23.69 19.87
N ASN A 149 5.16 -24.44 19.41
CA ASN A 149 6.34 -24.77 20.21
C ASN A 149 7.34 -23.60 20.34
N GLN A 150 7.27 -22.64 19.40
CA GLN A 150 8.13 -21.45 19.37
C GLN A 150 7.47 -20.25 20.05
N LEU A 151 6.15 -20.28 20.23
CA LEU A 151 5.39 -19.19 20.81
C LEU A 151 5.53 -19.20 22.34
N GLN A 152 6.39 -18.32 22.84
CA GLN A 152 6.51 -18.05 24.27
C GLN A 152 5.66 -16.84 24.65
N GLY A 153 5.06 -16.87 25.85
CA GLY A 153 4.29 -15.74 26.34
C GLY A 153 3.01 -15.43 25.56
N ILE A 154 2.22 -16.43 25.20
CA ILE A 154 1.00 -16.31 24.37
C ILE A 154 0.08 -15.17 24.86
N LYS A 155 -0.08 -15.00 26.19
CA LYS A 155 -0.91 -13.91 26.75
C LYS A 155 -0.38 -12.53 26.34
N GLN A 156 0.94 -12.34 26.40
CA GLN A 156 1.58 -11.10 26.02
C GLN A 156 1.44 -10.86 24.50
N LEU A 157 1.64 -11.90 23.69
CA LEU A 157 1.47 -11.84 22.24
C LEU A 157 0.06 -11.38 21.85
N PHE A 158 -0.97 -11.94 22.50
CA PHE A 158 -2.36 -11.52 22.26
C PHE A 158 -2.62 -10.09 22.76
N ALA A 159 -2.06 -9.70 23.91
CA ALA A 159 -2.20 -8.34 24.43
C ALA A 159 -1.55 -7.31 23.49
N ASP A 160 -0.33 -7.59 23.02
CA ASP A 160 0.38 -6.72 22.07
C ASP A 160 -0.34 -6.67 20.73
N GLY A 161 -0.85 -7.80 20.25
CA GLY A 161 -1.68 -7.87 19.03
C GLY A 161 -2.96 -7.05 19.16
N ALA A 162 -3.66 -7.15 20.29
CA ALA A 162 -4.86 -6.36 20.55
C ALA A 162 -4.56 -4.86 20.64
N PHE A 163 -3.48 -4.47 21.31
CA PHE A 163 -3.04 -3.07 21.38
C PHE A 163 -2.69 -2.52 20.00
N ASN A 164 -1.97 -3.29 19.19
CA ASN A 164 -1.64 -2.91 17.83
C ASN A 164 -2.91 -2.77 16.96
N ALA A 165 -3.86 -3.71 17.09
CA ALA A 165 -5.14 -3.64 16.38
C ALA A 165 -5.93 -2.38 16.77
N LEU A 166 -6.04 -2.05 18.07
CA LEU A 166 -6.69 -0.82 18.54
C LEU A 166 -6.00 0.44 18.02
N THR A 167 -4.68 0.44 17.98
CA THR A 167 -3.89 1.55 17.43
C THR A 167 -4.18 1.75 15.93
N VAL A 168 -4.21 0.66 15.17
CA VAL A 168 -4.54 0.70 13.74
C VAL A 168 -5.99 1.16 13.54
N CYS A 169 -6.95 0.63 14.30
CA CYS A 169 -8.35 1.06 14.24
C CYS A 169 -8.50 2.55 14.57
N GLY A 170 -7.80 3.03 15.62
CA GLY A 170 -7.78 4.45 15.98
C GLY A 170 -7.24 5.33 14.87
N ASN A 171 -6.13 4.94 14.27
CA ASN A 171 -5.50 5.68 13.17
C ASN A 171 -6.42 5.70 11.92
N VAL A 172 -6.97 4.55 11.54
CA VAL A 172 -7.91 4.47 10.41
C VAL A 172 -9.17 5.27 10.71
N GLY A 173 -9.73 5.16 11.92
CA GLY A 173 -10.89 5.95 12.34
C GLY A 173 -10.63 7.45 12.29
N ALA A 174 -9.47 7.92 12.73
CA ALA A 174 -9.09 9.33 12.64
C ALA A 174 -8.97 9.81 11.18
N ILE A 175 -8.34 9.00 10.31
CA ILE A 175 -8.20 9.32 8.88
C ILE A 175 -9.58 9.35 8.19
N VAL A 176 -10.44 8.37 8.45
CA VAL A 176 -11.80 8.33 7.91
C VAL A 176 -12.64 9.49 8.44
N GLY A 177 -12.53 9.79 9.73
CA GLY A 177 -13.18 10.95 10.34
C GLY A 177 -12.75 12.28 9.70
N PHE A 178 -11.46 12.47 9.50
CA PHE A 178 -10.93 13.63 8.77
C PHE A 178 -11.46 13.67 7.33
N GLY A 179 -11.43 12.53 6.63
CA GLY A 179 -11.97 12.39 5.29
C GLY A 179 -13.45 12.77 5.20
N SER A 180 -14.25 12.35 6.19
CA SER A 180 -15.69 12.70 6.26
C SER A 180 -15.93 14.21 6.43
N VAL A 181 -15.09 14.90 7.20
CA VAL A 181 -15.12 16.37 7.33
C VAL A 181 -14.76 17.05 6.00
N VAL A 182 -13.74 16.53 5.31
CA VAL A 182 -13.36 17.03 3.97
C VAL A 182 -14.51 16.80 2.98
N ALA A 183 -15.14 15.62 2.99
CA ALA A 183 -16.29 15.30 2.13
C ALA A 183 -17.48 16.23 2.35
N ALA A 184 -17.73 16.62 3.58
CA ALA A 184 -18.81 17.57 3.92
C ALA A 184 -18.49 19.02 3.50
N SER A 185 -17.27 19.30 3.03
CA SER A 185 -16.88 20.65 2.63
C SER A 185 -17.45 21.02 1.25
N PRO A 186 -17.84 22.30 1.04
CA PRO A 186 -18.27 22.79 -0.28
C PRO A 186 -17.19 22.61 -1.36
N GLY A 187 -15.89 22.66 -0.96
CA GLY A 187 -14.78 22.42 -1.85
C GLY A 187 -14.75 21.00 -2.42
N PHE A 188 -15.05 20.01 -1.61
CA PHE A 188 -15.11 18.62 -2.07
C PHE A 188 -16.30 18.39 -3.02
N THR A 189 -17.46 18.98 -2.73
CA THR A 189 -18.62 18.97 -3.63
C THR A 189 -18.28 19.61 -4.98
N ALA A 190 -17.53 20.72 -4.98
CA ALA A 190 -17.07 21.37 -6.22
C ALA A 190 -16.13 20.44 -7.01
N ILE A 191 -15.23 19.71 -6.35
CA ILE A 191 -14.35 18.71 -6.97
C ILE A 191 -15.20 17.60 -7.61
N ILE A 192 -16.18 17.04 -6.88
CA ILE A 192 -17.07 15.99 -7.41
C ILE A 192 -17.83 16.49 -8.66
N ASN A 193 -18.37 17.69 -8.63
CA ASN A 193 -19.08 18.26 -9.76
C ASN A 193 -18.16 18.53 -10.96
N ALA A 194 -16.88 18.82 -10.72
CA ALA A 194 -15.89 18.99 -11.78
C ALA A 194 -15.53 17.68 -12.48
N LEU A 195 -15.80 16.50 -11.87
CA LEU A 195 -15.51 15.20 -12.49
C LEU A 195 -16.30 14.97 -13.79
N ASP A 196 -17.52 15.45 -13.86
CA ASP A 196 -18.35 15.35 -15.07
C ASP A 196 -17.75 16.17 -16.23
N SER A 197 -16.86 17.13 -15.90
CA SER A 197 -16.15 17.98 -16.83
C SER A 197 -14.77 17.46 -17.25
N ILE A 198 -14.30 16.33 -16.66
CA ILE A 198 -13.00 15.77 -17.02
C ILE A 198 -13.06 15.25 -18.45
N PRO A 199 -12.24 15.82 -19.37
CA PRO A 199 -12.20 15.35 -20.74
C PRO A 199 -11.49 14.00 -20.83
N GLY A 200 -11.96 13.15 -21.74
CA GLY A 200 -11.29 11.88 -22.04
C GLY A 200 -12.18 10.66 -21.78
N THR A 201 -11.54 9.50 -21.72
CA THR A 201 -12.23 8.21 -21.56
C THR A 201 -12.70 8.02 -20.11
N ASP A 202 -13.63 7.11 -19.92
CA ASP A 202 -14.17 6.78 -18.59
C ASP A 202 -13.10 6.25 -17.63
N ALA A 203 -12.08 5.56 -18.17
CA ALA A 203 -10.91 5.15 -17.39
C ALA A 203 -10.15 6.36 -16.78
N ILE A 204 -10.03 7.47 -17.52
CA ILE A 204 -9.42 8.71 -17.02
C ILE A 204 -10.26 9.29 -15.88
N LYS A 205 -11.58 9.30 -16.00
CA LYS A 205 -12.48 9.81 -14.96
C LYS A 205 -12.31 9.03 -13.65
N VAL A 206 -12.26 7.69 -13.70
CA VAL A 206 -12.01 6.85 -12.52
C VAL A 206 -10.67 7.21 -11.87
N VAL A 207 -9.59 7.19 -12.65
CA VAL A 207 -8.23 7.41 -12.14
C VAL A 207 -8.09 8.80 -11.53
N VAL A 208 -8.51 9.85 -12.22
CA VAL A 208 -8.37 11.23 -11.74
C VAL A 208 -9.20 11.46 -10.47
N SER A 209 -10.44 10.96 -10.45
CA SER A 209 -11.36 11.11 -9.31
C SER A 209 -10.75 10.53 -8.03
N ILE A 210 -10.34 9.29 -8.10
CA ILE A 210 -9.80 8.58 -6.93
C ILE A 210 -8.43 9.12 -6.55
N SER A 211 -7.58 9.50 -7.50
CA SER A 211 -6.30 10.15 -7.20
C SER A 211 -6.49 11.46 -6.43
N ILE A 212 -7.44 12.30 -6.84
CA ILE A 212 -7.75 13.55 -6.15
C ILE A 212 -8.28 13.29 -4.75
N ALA A 213 -9.19 12.32 -4.58
CA ALA A 213 -9.72 11.94 -3.28
C ALA A 213 -8.61 11.44 -2.33
N ALA A 214 -7.70 10.60 -2.83
CA ALA A 214 -6.54 10.11 -2.09
C ALA A 214 -5.57 11.24 -1.73
N GLY A 215 -5.33 12.18 -2.67
CA GLY A 215 -4.51 13.36 -2.43
C GLY A 215 -5.12 14.30 -1.41
N ALA A 216 -6.42 14.57 -1.46
CA ALA A 216 -7.11 15.44 -0.51
C ALA A 216 -7.07 14.89 0.92
N THR A 217 -7.20 13.57 1.08
CA THR A 217 -7.16 12.90 2.40
C THR A 217 -5.76 12.55 2.88
N GLY A 218 -4.76 12.56 2.00
CA GLY A 218 -3.40 12.08 2.29
C GLY A 218 -3.37 10.60 2.67
N SER A 219 -4.27 9.78 2.11
CA SER A 219 -4.43 8.36 2.45
C SER A 219 -5.04 7.58 1.29
N ALA A 220 -4.39 6.48 0.87
CA ALA A 220 -4.92 5.58 -0.15
C ALA A 220 -6.29 5.00 0.27
N SER A 221 -6.36 4.39 1.44
CA SER A 221 -7.59 3.76 1.94
C SER A 221 -8.68 4.78 2.24
N GLY A 222 -8.32 5.89 2.90
CA GLY A 222 -9.26 6.97 3.23
C GLY A 222 -9.84 7.62 1.98
N GLY A 223 -8.98 7.97 1.02
CA GLY A 223 -9.38 8.59 -0.23
C GLY A 223 -10.19 7.66 -1.13
N LEU A 224 -9.80 6.38 -1.17
CA LEU A 224 -10.55 5.37 -1.93
C LEU A 224 -11.96 5.17 -1.37
N GLY A 225 -12.07 4.98 -0.04
CA GLY A 225 -13.38 4.82 0.62
C GLY A 225 -14.27 6.03 0.40
N LEU A 226 -13.74 7.23 0.66
CA LEU A 226 -14.44 8.48 0.46
C LEU A 226 -14.86 8.68 -1.02
N GLY A 227 -13.94 8.44 -1.94
CA GLY A 227 -14.20 8.57 -3.38
C GLY A 227 -15.30 7.62 -3.85
N LEU A 228 -15.28 6.37 -3.40
CA LEU A 228 -16.31 5.39 -3.76
C LEU A 228 -17.66 5.66 -3.09
N GLU A 229 -17.66 6.11 -1.84
CA GLU A 229 -18.90 6.52 -1.15
C GLU A 229 -19.58 7.70 -1.86
N ALA A 230 -18.80 8.67 -2.29
CA ALA A 230 -19.32 9.87 -2.94
C ALA A 230 -19.64 9.69 -4.43
N LEU A 231 -18.94 8.81 -5.12
CA LEU A 231 -18.95 8.70 -6.59
C LEU A 231 -19.34 7.31 -7.09
N GLY A 232 -19.51 6.31 -6.21
CA GLY A 232 -19.72 4.91 -6.60
C GLY A 232 -20.82 4.73 -7.66
N ASP A 233 -21.98 5.35 -7.46
CA ASP A 233 -23.08 5.29 -8.42
C ASP A 233 -22.73 5.92 -9.77
N LYS A 234 -22.01 7.07 -9.75
CA LYS A 234 -21.55 7.73 -10.98
C LYS A 234 -20.49 6.89 -11.70
N LEU A 235 -19.58 6.25 -10.97
CA LEU A 235 -18.57 5.38 -11.53
C LEU A 235 -19.17 4.10 -12.13
N LEU A 236 -20.20 3.54 -11.50
CA LEU A 236 -20.95 2.39 -12.03
C LEU A 236 -21.79 2.74 -13.28
N ALA A 237 -22.12 4.02 -13.48
CA ALA A 237 -22.82 4.49 -14.67
C ALA A 237 -21.90 4.71 -15.88
N LEU A 238 -20.56 4.59 -15.71
CA LEU A 238 -19.59 4.65 -16.79
C LEU A 238 -19.68 3.39 -17.66
N ASP A 239 -19.25 3.51 -18.91
CA ASP A 239 -19.17 2.39 -19.85
C ASP A 239 -17.91 1.54 -19.61
N LEU A 240 -17.79 1.04 -18.35
CA LEU A 240 -16.70 0.18 -17.92
C LEU A 240 -17.22 -0.95 -17.03
N PRO A 241 -16.69 -2.18 -17.16
CA PRO A 241 -17.01 -3.26 -16.25
C PRO A 241 -16.65 -2.91 -14.79
N PRO A 242 -17.51 -3.22 -13.80
CA PRO A 242 -17.22 -2.93 -12.38
C PRO A 242 -15.87 -3.45 -11.89
N ALA A 243 -15.42 -4.60 -12.40
CA ALA A 243 -14.11 -5.17 -12.07
C ALA A 243 -12.94 -4.27 -12.55
N VAL A 244 -13.09 -3.62 -13.71
CA VAL A 244 -12.09 -2.68 -14.24
C VAL A 244 -12.10 -1.39 -13.44
N ILE A 245 -13.29 -0.87 -13.09
CA ILE A 245 -13.43 0.30 -12.20
C ILE A 245 -12.75 0.02 -10.86
N HIS A 246 -13.01 -1.15 -10.27
CA HIS A 246 -12.34 -1.59 -9.04
C HIS A 246 -10.82 -1.49 -9.18
N ARG A 247 -10.25 -2.12 -10.22
CA ARG A 247 -8.79 -2.17 -10.38
C ARG A 247 -8.19 -0.80 -10.66
N LEU A 248 -8.80 0.01 -11.52
CA LEU A 248 -8.37 1.38 -11.75
C LEU A 248 -8.43 2.22 -10.47
N ALA A 249 -9.48 2.09 -9.69
CA ALA A 249 -9.63 2.80 -8.42
C ALA A 249 -8.55 2.40 -7.41
N THR A 250 -8.24 1.09 -7.29
CA THR A 250 -7.18 0.63 -6.40
C THR A 250 -5.79 1.05 -6.85
N ILE A 251 -5.49 1.04 -8.14
CA ILE A 251 -4.20 1.53 -8.67
C ILE A 251 -4.05 3.03 -8.40
N SER A 252 -5.09 3.79 -8.70
CA SER A 252 -5.04 5.26 -8.63
C SER A 252 -5.04 5.83 -7.21
N CYS A 253 -5.60 5.13 -6.22
CA CYS A 253 -5.57 5.60 -4.84
C CYS A 253 -4.15 5.69 -4.25
N GLY A 254 -3.19 4.94 -4.79
CA GLY A 254 -1.78 5.00 -4.42
C GLY A 254 -0.96 6.08 -5.15
N THR A 255 -1.59 7.01 -5.87
CA THR A 255 -0.86 8.06 -6.63
C THR A 255 -0.53 9.29 -5.80
N LEU A 256 -1.53 9.89 -5.16
CA LEU A 256 -1.39 11.15 -4.43
C LEU A 256 -1.53 10.97 -2.90
N ASP A 257 -1.65 9.76 -2.41
CA ASP A 257 -1.80 9.44 -0.99
C ASP A 257 -0.56 9.74 -0.14
N SER A 258 0.62 9.77 -0.78
CA SER A 258 1.93 9.92 -0.13
C SER A 258 2.51 11.34 -0.26
N LEU A 259 1.67 12.36 -0.50
CA LEU A 259 2.06 13.76 -0.52
C LEU A 259 2.59 14.23 0.85
N PRO A 260 3.31 15.38 0.95
CA PRO A 260 3.97 15.80 2.18
C PRO A 260 3.05 15.96 3.40
N HIS A 261 1.75 16.13 3.21
CA HIS A 261 0.76 16.22 4.28
C HIS A 261 0.20 14.88 4.74
N SER A 262 0.58 13.77 4.09
CA SER A 262 0.12 12.42 4.45
C SER A 262 0.58 12.01 5.84
N GLY A 263 -0.38 11.67 6.71
CA GLY A 263 -0.09 11.14 8.05
C GLY A 263 0.73 9.84 8.01
N GLY A 264 0.48 8.98 7.03
CA GLY A 264 1.26 7.77 6.80
C GLY A 264 2.73 8.06 6.50
N THR A 265 3.01 9.05 5.66
CA THR A 265 4.38 9.49 5.35
C THR A 265 5.11 9.97 6.61
N PHE A 266 4.49 10.80 7.44
CA PHE A 266 5.09 11.26 8.70
C PHE A 266 5.33 10.12 9.69
N MET A 267 4.36 9.23 9.86
CA MET A 267 4.49 8.09 10.76
C MET A 267 5.69 7.22 10.37
N MET A 268 5.83 6.92 9.10
CA MET A 268 6.91 6.06 8.61
C MET A 268 8.28 6.73 8.66
N LEU A 269 8.35 8.02 8.34
CA LEU A 269 9.58 8.82 8.54
C LEU A 269 10.00 8.81 10.02
N GLY A 270 9.03 8.90 10.94
CA GLY A 270 9.28 8.81 12.37
C GLY A 270 9.86 7.46 12.79
N VAL A 271 9.34 6.35 12.25
CA VAL A 271 9.87 4.99 12.47
C VAL A 271 11.30 4.86 11.96
N GLY A 272 11.61 5.43 10.79
CA GLY A 272 12.95 5.45 10.22
C GLY A 272 13.90 6.49 10.85
N LYS A 273 13.41 7.32 11.81
CA LYS A 273 14.15 8.49 12.31
C LYS A 273 14.64 9.42 11.21
N LEU A 274 13.88 9.48 10.10
CA LEU A 274 14.16 10.29 8.93
C LEU A 274 13.30 11.54 8.91
N THR A 275 13.68 12.51 8.09
CA THR A 275 12.94 13.76 7.90
C THR A 275 12.48 13.90 6.45
N LEU A 276 11.51 14.76 6.19
CA LEU A 276 11.10 15.11 4.83
C LEU A 276 12.30 15.58 3.99
N LYS A 277 13.21 16.36 4.60
CA LYS A 277 14.36 16.93 3.89
C LYS A 277 15.32 15.88 3.34
N ASN A 278 15.56 14.81 4.09
CA ASN A 278 16.57 13.80 3.71
C ASN A 278 16.00 12.60 2.97
N SER A 279 14.70 12.31 3.06
CA SER A 279 14.14 11.08 2.48
C SER A 279 12.94 11.31 1.53
N TYR A 280 12.20 12.43 1.68
CA TYR A 280 10.94 12.60 0.97
C TYR A 280 11.08 12.61 -0.56
N LYS A 281 12.19 13.12 -1.10
CA LYS A 281 12.44 13.08 -2.55
C LYS A 281 12.26 11.67 -3.13
N HIS A 282 12.78 10.66 -2.45
CA HIS A 282 12.72 9.27 -2.93
C HIS A 282 11.33 8.65 -2.73
N ILE A 283 10.65 9.00 -1.63
CA ILE A 283 9.25 8.63 -1.41
C ILE A 283 8.36 9.24 -2.50
N PHE A 284 8.55 10.51 -2.83
CA PHE A 284 7.78 11.18 -3.87
C PHE A 284 7.91 10.48 -5.23
N TRP A 285 9.12 10.09 -5.61
CA TRP A 285 9.31 9.36 -6.86
C TRP A 285 8.68 7.96 -6.82
N THR A 286 8.93 7.19 -5.78
CA THR A 286 8.49 5.79 -5.72
C THR A 286 7.00 5.63 -5.40
N CYS A 287 6.40 6.57 -4.68
CA CYS A 287 5.03 6.44 -4.16
C CYS A 287 4.05 7.46 -4.75
N THR A 288 4.52 8.41 -5.58
CA THR A 288 3.65 9.37 -6.27
C THR A 288 3.87 9.34 -7.77
N VAL A 289 5.10 9.62 -8.24
CA VAL A 289 5.38 9.74 -9.69
C VAL A 289 5.24 8.39 -10.39
N ILE A 290 5.87 7.35 -9.86
CA ILE A 290 5.80 6.00 -10.48
C ILE A 290 4.36 5.48 -10.49
N PRO A 291 3.57 5.49 -9.39
CA PRO A 291 2.17 5.09 -9.44
C PRO A 291 1.32 5.93 -10.41
N ALA A 292 1.59 7.22 -10.56
CA ALA A 292 0.92 8.03 -11.57
C ALA A 292 1.23 7.57 -13.00
N ILE A 293 2.49 7.24 -13.31
CA ILE A 293 2.89 6.65 -14.59
C ILE A 293 2.19 5.30 -14.80
N VAL A 294 2.12 4.47 -13.77
CA VAL A 294 1.44 3.18 -13.83
C VAL A 294 -0.07 3.35 -14.03
N SER A 295 -0.68 4.37 -13.43
CA SER A 295 -2.10 4.68 -13.66
C SER A 295 -2.36 5.08 -15.11
N VAL A 296 -1.46 5.86 -15.73
CA VAL A 296 -1.54 6.17 -17.18
C VAL A 296 -1.38 4.90 -18.00
N PHE A 297 -0.44 4.03 -17.63
CA PHE A 297 -0.28 2.73 -18.30
C PHE A 297 -1.54 1.87 -18.18
N ALA A 298 -2.18 1.81 -17.00
CA ALA A 298 -3.43 1.09 -16.81
C ALA A 298 -4.57 1.66 -17.68
N ILE A 299 -4.68 2.98 -17.81
CA ILE A 299 -5.63 3.63 -18.72
C ILE A 299 -5.39 3.19 -20.18
N LEU A 300 -4.12 3.15 -20.60
CA LEU A 300 -3.78 2.71 -21.96
C LEU A 300 -4.19 1.27 -22.20
N LEU A 301 -3.91 0.36 -21.25
CA LEU A 301 -4.33 -1.04 -21.35
C LEU A 301 -5.84 -1.18 -21.48
N VAL A 302 -6.61 -0.45 -20.65
CA VAL A 302 -8.08 -0.45 -20.73
C VAL A 302 -8.57 0.06 -22.07
N ASN A 303 -8.02 1.17 -22.59
CA ASN A 303 -8.39 1.73 -23.89
C ASN A 303 -8.00 0.80 -25.07
N MET A 304 -7.02 -0.09 -24.88
CA MET A 304 -6.65 -1.14 -25.84
C MET A 304 -7.52 -2.39 -25.74
N GLY A 305 -8.50 -2.42 -24.81
CA GLY A 305 -9.38 -3.56 -24.60
C GLY A 305 -8.79 -4.67 -23.72
N ILE A 306 -7.68 -4.42 -23.03
CA ILE A 306 -7.09 -5.37 -22.06
C ILE A 306 -7.78 -5.15 -20.70
N LEU A 307 -8.92 -5.83 -20.51
CA LEU A 307 -9.81 -5.57 -19.37
C LEU A 307 -9.70 -6.62 -18.28
N TYR A 308 -9.42 -7.88 -18.60
CA TYR A 308 -9.47 -9.04 -17.70
C TYR A 308 -8.14 -9.77 -17.59
#